data_256a63a41d2d63ec064d16aa92e00e2b
#
_entry.id   256a63a41d2d63ec064d16aa92e00e2b
#
_cell.length_a   1.000
_cell.length_b   1.000
_cell.length_c   1.000
_cell.angle_alpha   90.00
_cell.angle_beta   90.00
_cell.angle_gamma   90.00
#
_symmetry.space_group_name_H-M   'P 1'
#
loop_
_entity.id
_entity.type
_entity.pdbx_description
1 polymer ?
#
loop_
_entity_poly.entity_id
_entity_poly.type
_entity_poly.pdbx_seq_one_letter_code
_entity_poly.pdbx_strand_id
1 'polypeptide(L)'
;MSRANTRVVKIGDRVIGGGNPILIQSMTNTKTEDVEATVKQIQALTEAGCDIIRRAVPTMEAAKALSEIKKQISIPLVADIHFDYRLAIAAIENGADKIRINPGNIGSRDRIQAVVDAAKERQIPIRVGVNSGSLEKELVEKYNGVTAEGLVESALDKVRIIEEMGYDNLVISIKSSDVMMCAKAHELITNQTDHPLHVGITEAGTLYSGNIKSAVGLGIILYQGIGDTIRVSLTGDPLEEIKSAKRILKTLGLRKGGIEVVSCPTCGRTQIDLIGLANQVETLVQGYDLDIKVAVMGCVVNGPGEAKEADLGVAGGKGVGILIKKGEIVKKVPESELLSVLKDELDHWGK
;
A
#
# COMPACT_ATOMS: atom_id res chain seq x y z
N MET A 1 -8.32 -5.44 -18.58
CA MET A 1 -9.50 -4.78 -17.94
C MET A 1 -9.00 -3.71 -16.97
N SER A 2 -9.57 -2.52 -16.95
CA SER A 2 -9.18 -1.48 -15.98
C SER A 2 -9.83 -1.76 -14.62
N ARG A 3 -9.19 -1.35 -13.51
CA ARG A 3 -9.74 -1.40 -12.16
C ARG A 3 -11.14 -0.73 -12.02
N ALA A 4 -11.51 0.15 -12.95
CA ALA A 4 -12.84 0.74 -13.00
C ALA A 4 -13.95 -0.29 -13.24
N ASN A 5 -13.61 -1.43 -13.81
CA ASN A 5 -14.55 -2.49 -14.20
C ASN A 5 -14.44 -3.74 -13.32
N THR A 6 -13.64 -3.71 -12.25
CA THR A 6 -13.61 -4.80 -11.28
C THR A 6 -14.88 -4.82 -10.43
N ARG A 7 -15.27 -6.00 -9.93
CA ARG A 7 -16.39 -6.15 -9.01
C ARG A 7 -16.18 -5.31 -7.75
N VAL A 8 -17.27 -4.81 -7.20
CA VAL A 8 -17.24 -4.10 -5.92
C VAL A 8 -17.27 -5.11 -4.78
N VAL A 9 -16.26 -5.05 -3.90
CA VAL A 9 -16.15 -5.92 -2.74
C VAL A 9 -16.08 -5.07 -1.46
N LYS A 10 -16.90 -5.43 -0.47
CA LYS A 10 -16.94 -4.79 0.84
C LYS A 10 -16.05 -5.56 1.83
N ILE A 11 -15.22 -4.82 2.57
CA ILE A 11 -14.33 -5.35 3.61
C ILE A 11 -14.58 -4.53 4.88
N GLY A 12 -15.36 -5.04 5.80
CA GLY A 12 -15.83 -4.27 6.95
C GLY A 12 -16.60 -3.02 6.50
N ASP A 13 -16.12 -1.84 6.87
CA ASP A 13 -16.65 -0.53 6.45
C ASP A 13 -16.00 0.03 5.17
N ARG A 14 -15.05 -0.66 4.58
CA ARG A 14 -14.34 -0.25 3.36
C ARG A 14 -14.89 -0.94 2.13
N VAL A 15 -14.73 -0.26 0.99
CA VAL A 15 -15.15 -0.77 -0.33
C VAL A 15 -13.97 -0.70 -1.28
N ILE A 16 -13.74 -1.76 -2.05
CA ILE A 16 -12.72 -1.85 -3.09
C ILE A 16 -13.34 -2.28 -4.42
N GLY A 17 -12.59 -2.14 -5.51
CA GLY A 17 -13.08 -2.46 -6.86
C GLY A 17 -14.00 -1.40 -7.43
N GLY A 18 -14.44 -1.56 -8.67
CA GLY A 18 -15.37 -0.65 -9.34
C GLY A 18 -14.87 0.79 -9.45
N GLY A 19 -13.56 1.00 -9.52
CA GLY A 19 -12.96 2.34 -9.58
C GLY A 19 -12.87 3.07 -8.24
N ASN A 20 -13.28 2.46 -7.13
CA ASN A 20 -13.10 3.04 -5.80
C ASN A 20 -11.62 3.36 -5.50
N PRO A 21 -11.32 4.26 -4.55
CA PRO A 21 -9.95 4.58 -4.17
C PRO A 21 -9.12 3.33 -3.83
N ILE A 22 -7.85 3.35 -4.21
CA ILE A 22 -6.92 2.26 -3.90
C ILE A 22 -6.60 2.30 -2.40
N LEU A 23 -6.88 1.21 -1.69
CA LEU A 23 -6.63 1.11 -0.26
C LEU A 23 -5.24 0.54 0.05
N ILE A 24 -4.62 1.08 1.08
CA ILE A 24 -3.33 0.63 1.60
C ILE A 24 -3.58 -0.42 2.68
N GLN A 25 -3.07 -1.62 2.45
CA GLN A 25 -3.04 -2.68 3.45
C GLN A 25 -1.63 -2.88 3.98
N SER A 26 -1.47 -2.99 5.30
CA SER A 26 -0.22 -3.46 5.93
C SER A 26 -0.44 -4.71 6.76
N MET A 27 0.61 -5.17 7.40
CA MET A 27 0.58 -6.34 8.26
C MET A 27 1.40 -6.06 9.52
N THR A 28 0.82 -6.35 10.67
CA THR A 28 1.55 -6.25 11.94
C THR A 28 2.58 -7.37 12.06
N ASN A 29 3.65 -7.12 12.82
CA ASN A 29 4.72 -8.07 13.11
C ASN A 29 4.76 -8.53 14.58
N THR A 30 3.81 -8.07 15.40
CA THR A 30 3.60 -8.54 16.79
C THR A 30 3.04 -9.99 16.80
N LYS A 31 3.10 -10.71 17.89
CA LYS A 31 2.36 -11.96 18.07
C LYS A 31 0.86 -11.64 18.19
N THR A 32 0.01 -12.41 17.50
CA THR A 32 -1.45 -12.11 17.47
C THR A 32 -2.10 -12.31 18.83
N GLU A 33 -1.58 -13.22 19.63
CA GLU A 33 -2.01 -13.52 20.99
C GLU A 33 -1.72 -12.36 21.95
N ASP A 34 -0.73 -11.53 21.66
CA ASP A 34 -0.44 -10.30 22.40
C ASP A 34 -1.36 -9.19 21.90
N VAL A 35 -2.56 -9.12 22.45
CA VAL A 35 -3.62 -8.20 22.04
C VAL A 35 -3.18 -6.75 22.24
N GLU A 36 -2.57 -6.41 23.38
CA GLU A 36 -2.17 -5.03 23.71
C GLU A 36 -1.12 -4.50 22.71
N ALA A 37 -0.02 -5.23 22.54
CA ALA A 37 1.02 -4.84 21.57
C ALA A 37 0.47 -4.76 20.13
N THR A 38 -0.43 -5.69 19.77
CA THR A 38 -1.04 -5.73 18.45
C THR A 38 -1.95 -4.54 18.21
N VAL A 39 -2.84 -4.21 19.16
CA VAL A 39 -3.74 -3.06 19.07
C VAL A 39 -2.95 -1.76 18.97
N LYS A 40 -1.92 -1.58 19.81
CA LYS A 40 -1.04 -0.41 19.78
C LYS A 40 -0.37 -0.24 18.41
N GLN A 41 0.14 -1.33 17.82
CA GLN A 41 0.73 -1.27 16.49
C GLN A 41 -0.30 -0.96 15.40
N ILE A 42 -1.50 -1.54 15.47
CA ILE A 42 -2.58 -1.24 14.51
C ILE A 42 -3.00 0.22 14.59
N GLN A 43 -3.13 0.78 15.79
CA GLN A 43 -3.48 2.19 15.99
C GLN A 43 -2.43 3.11 15.36
N ALA A 44 -1.15 2.87 15.61
CA ALA A 44 -0.07 3.64 14.99
C ALA A 44 -0.07 3.53 13.45
N LEU A 45 -0.32 2.34 12.90
CA LEU A 45 -0.45 2.14 11.46
C LEU A 45 -1.68 2.86 10.89
N THR A 46 -2.79 2.87 11.63
CA THR A 46 -4.03 3.58 11.24
C THR A 46 -3.80 5.09 11.18
N GLU A 47 -3.15 5.66 12.20
CA GLU A 47 -2.76 7.08 12.25
C GLU A 47 -1.83 7.45 11.09
N ALA A 48 -0.93 6.55 10.70
CA ALA A 48 -0.06 6.73 9.54
C ALA A 48 -0.82 6.67 8.20
N GLY A 49 -2.08 6.18 8.19
CA GLY A 49 -2.94 6.10 7.00
C GLY A 49 -3.08 4.71 6.39
N CYS A 50 -2.91 3.65 7.21
CA CYS A 50 -3.29 2.28 6.84
C CYS A 50 -4.81 2.17 6.74
N ASP A 51 -5.32 1.63 5.65
CA ASP A 51 -6.76 1.50 5.43
C ASP A 51 -7.31 0.12 5.84
N ILE A 52 -6.46 -0.92 5.79
CA ILE A 52 -6.80 -2.31 6.10
C ILE A 52 -5.61 -2.98 6.78
N ILE A 53 -5.83 -3.69 7.88
CA ILE A 53 -4.76 -4.41 8.57
C ILE A 53 -4.87 -5.92 8.42
N ARG A 54 -3.74 -6.60 8.19
CA ARG A 54 -3.66 -8.06 8.12
C ARG A 54 -2.90 -8.62 9.32
N ARG A 55 -3.39 -9.74 9.85
CA ARG A 55 -2.79 -10.51 10.95
C ARG A 55 -2.55 -11.95 10.55
N ALA A 56 -1.42 -12.50 10.94
CA ALA A 56 -1.21 -13.95 10.88
C ALA A 56 -2.05 -14.63 11.96
N VAL A 57 -2.66 -15.78 11.63
CA VAL A 57 -3.44 -16.59 12.56
C VAL A 57 -2.86 -18.01 12.55
N PRO A 58 -1.74 -18.23 13.26
CA PRO A 58 -1.06 -19.52 13.25
C PRO A 58 -1.65 -20.53 14.24
N THR A 59 -2.40 -20.06 15.25
CA THR A 59 -2.93 -20.87 16.35
C THR A 59 -4.40 -20.56 16.64
N MET A 60 -5.07 -21.41 17.39
CA MET A 60 -6.45 -21.16 17.82
C MET A 60 -6.54 -19.99 18.82
N GLU A 61 -5.52 -19.81 19.63
CA GLU A 61 -5.38 -18.65 20.53
C GLU A 61 -5.32 -17.37 19.75
N ALA A 62 -4.53 -17.32 18.66
CA ALA A 62 -4.48 -16.20 17.74
C ALA A 62 -5.85 -15.91 17.10
N ALA A 63 -6.57 -16.96 16.68
CA ALA A 63 -7.91 -16.79 16.11
C ALA A 63 -8.90 -16.19 17.13
N LYS A 64 -8.88 -16.66 18.37
CA LYS A 64 -9.74 -16.13 19.46
C LYS A 64 -9.38 -14.68 19.82
N ALA A 65 -8.08 -14.33 19.81
CA ALA A 65 -7.60 -12.99 20.11
C ALA A 65 -8.15 -11.93 19.14
N LEU A 66 -8.55 -12.30 17.92
CA LEU A 66 -9.11 -11.38 16.93
C LEU A 66 -10.33 -10.64 17.45
N SER A 67 -11.19 -11.27 18.28
CA SER A 67 -12.38 -10.62 18.80
C SER A 67 -12.05 -9.45 19.73
N GLU A 68 -11.03 -9.60 20.57
CA GLU A 68 -10.58 -8.53 21.46
C GLU A 68 -9.83 -7.42 20.72
N ILE A 69 -9.03 -7.79 19.70
CA ILE A 69 -8.37 -6.84 18.82
C ILE A 69 -9.43 -6.02 18.06
N LYS A 70 -10.42 -6.67 17.46
CA LYS A 70 -11.46 -6.04 16.65
C LYS A 70 -12.27 -4.98 17.41
N LYS A 71 -12.52 -5.17 18.71
CA LYS A 71 -13.21 -4.19 19.56
C LYS A 71 -12.45 -2.88 19.74
N GLN A 72 -11.14 -2.88 19.55
CA GLN A 72 -10.24 -1.78 19.87
C GLN A 72 -9.62 -1.09 18.65
N ILE A 73 -9.97 -1.52 17.45
CA ILE A 73 -9.46 -0.96 16.18
C ILE A 73 -10.60 -0.42 15.33
N SER A 74 -10.30 0.58 14.50
CA SER A 74 -11.28 1.25 13.64
C SER A 74 -11.21 0.84 12.16
N ILE A 75 -10.18 0.08 11.77
CA ILE A 75 -10.00 -0.36 10.38
C ILE A 75 -10.31 -1.85 10.21
N PRO A 76 -10.68 -2.31 9.00
CA PRO A 76 -10.95 -3.71 8.75
C PRO A 76 -9.77 -4.64 9.04
N LEU A 77 -10.08 -5.79 9.62
CA LEU A 77 -9.13 -6.83 10.03
C LEU A 77 -9.16 -8.01 9.07
N VAL A 78 -8.00 -8.33 8.49
CA VAL A 78 -7.82 -9.49 7.60
C VAL A 78 -7.07 -10.60 8.33
N ALA A 79 -7.66 -11.77 8.43
CA ALA A 79 -7.00 -12.96 8.96
C ALA A 79 -6.22 -13.69 7.85
N ASP A 80 -4.94 -13.93 8.09
CA ASP A 80 -4.05 -14.64 7.16
C ASP A 80 -3.87 -16.10 7.63
N ILE A 81 -4.48 -17.03 6.90
CA ILE A 81 -4.50 -18.45 7.22
C ILE A 81 -3.59 -19.20 6.25
N HIS A 82 -2.68 -20.02 6.79
CA HIS A 82 -1.71 -20.74 5.95
C HIS A 82 -2.16 -22.14 5.59
N PHE A 83 -2.58 -22.96 6.58
CA PHE A 83 -2.82 -24.38 6.36
C PHE A 83 -4.10 -24.91 6.98
N ASP A 84 -4.44 -24.53 8.21
CA ASP A 84 -5.53 -25.14 8.96
C ASP A 84 -6.87 -24.40 8.71
N TYR A 85 -7.81 -25.08 8.04
CA TYR A 85 -9.14 -24.55 7.74
C TYR A 85 -9.94 -24.17 9.00
N ARG A 86 -9.69 -24.87 10.15
CA ARG A 86 -10.37 -24.59 11.42
C ARG A 86 -10.00 -23.19 11.94
N LEU A 87 -8.76 -22.74 11.71
CA LEU A 87 -8.32 -21.41 12.05
C LEU A 87 -9.03 -20.35 11.18
N ALA A 88 -9.31 -20.68 9.91
CA ALA A 88 -10.08 -19.79 9.04
C ALA A 88 -11.50 -19.58 9.58
N ILE A 89 -12.19 -20.67 9.93
CA ILE A 89 -13.53 -20.64 10.51
C ILE A 89 -13.52 -19.85 11.82
N ALA A 90 -12.61 -20.20 12.74
CA ALA A 90 -12.48 -19.51 14.01
C ALA A 90 -12.18 -18.01 13.85
N ALA A 91 -11.36 -17.61 12.89
CA ALA A 91 -11.07 -16.21 12.60
C ALA A 91 -12.32 -15.47 12.10
N ILE A 92 -13.12 -16.10 11.25
CA ILE A 92 -14.40 -15.57 10.77
C ILE A 92 -15.37 -15.36 11.95
N GLU A 93 -15.51 -16.36 12.82
CA GLU A 93 -16.37 -16.31 13.99
C GLU A 93 -15.94 -15.24 14.99
N ASN A 94 -14.64 -14.96 15.08
CA ASN A 94 -14.06 -13.94 15.95
C ASN A 94 -13.90 -12.56 15.29
N GLY A 95 -14.61 -12.29 14.19
CA GLY A 95 -14.82 -10.95 13.66
C GLY A 95 -13.81 -10.49 12.61
N ALA A 96 -13.11 -11.39 11.94
CA ALA A 96 -12.34 -11.03 10.75
C ALA A 96 -13.27 -10.49 9.65
N ASP A 97 -12.91 -9.35 9.05
CA ASP A 97 -13.67 -8.73 7.95
C ASP A 97 -13.31 -9.30 6.58
N LYS A 98 -12.22 -10.03 6.49
CA LYS A 98 -11.75 -10.77 5.31
C LYS A 98 -10.79 -11.85 5.76
N ILE A 99 -10.77 -12.97 5.06
CA ILE A 99 -9.73 -13.98 5.22
C ILE A 99 -8.83 -14.03 3.99
N ARG A 100 -7.57 -14.37 4.18
CA ARG A 100 -6.64 -14.73 3.12
C ARG A 100 -6.26 -16.19 3.26
N ILE A 101 -6.47 -16.94 2.20
CA ILE A 101 -6.10 -18.35 2.11
C ILE A 101 -5.37 -18.61 0.78
N ASN A 102 -4.66 -19.73 0.75
CA ASN A 102 -4.31 -20.41 -0.48
C ASN A 102 -5.08 -21.75 -0.47
N PRO A 103 -6.13 -21.93 -1.28
CA PRO A 103 -6.93 -23.16 -1.28
C PRO A 103 -6.08 -24.44 -1.43
N GLY A 104 -4.99 -24.40 -2.20
CA GLY A 104 -4.05 -25.52 -2.32
C GLY A 104 -3.37 -25.92 -1.02
N ASN A 105 -3.25 -25.03 -0.04
CA ASN A 105 -2.64 -25.31 1.27
C ASN A 105 -3.69 -25.76 2.31
N ILE A 106 -4.97 -25.42 2.10
CA ILE A 106 -6.06 -25.78 3.03
C ILE A 106 -6.36 -27.28 2.99
N GLY A 107 -6.16 -27.93 1.86
CA GLY A 107 -6.27 -29.37 1.69
C GLY A 107 -7.50 -29.80 0.90
N SER A 108 -8.29 -30.76 1.43
CA SER A 108 -9.39 -31.37 0.67
C SER A 108 -10.53 -30.39 0.34
N ARG A 109 -11.29 -30.71 -0.69
CA ARG A 109 -12.46 -29.92 -1.14
C ARG A 109 -13.46 -29.67 0.00
N ASP A 110 -13.69 -30.67 0.87
CA ASP A 110 -14.61 -30.51 2.01
C ASP A 110 -14.13 -29.46 3.02
N ARG A 111 -12.81 -29.37 3.25
CA ARG A 111 -12.24 -28.35 4.12
C ARG A 111 -12.37 -26.96 3.53
N ILE A 112 -12.15 -26.82 2.24
CA ILE A 112 -12.36 -25.55 1.52
C ILE A 112 -13.84 -25.18 1.58
N GLN A 113 -14.75 -26.15 1.36
CA GLN A 113 -16.18 -25.92 1.44
C GLN A 113 -16.60 -25.41 2.83
N ALA A 114 -16.08 -25.97 3.92
CA ALA A 114 -16.37 -25.50 5.27
C ALA A 114 -15.94 -24.05 5.51
N VAL A 115 -14.80 -23.64 4.95
CA VAL A 115 -14.32 -22.24 5.01
C VAL A 115 -15.23 -21.33 4.19
N VAL A 116 -15.61 -21.76 2.99
CA VAL A 116 -16.51 -21.01 2.09
C VAL A 116 -17.89 -20.83 2.73
N ASP A 117 -18.44 -21.87 3.35
CA ASP A 117 -19.74 -21.80 4.03
C ASP A 117 -19.72 -20.81 5.18
N ALA A 118 -18.67 -20.81 6.01
CA ALA A 118 -18.50 -19.85 7.08
C ALA A 118 -18.35 -18.41 6.57
N ALA A 119 -17.59 -18.22 5.48
CA ALA A 119 -17.44 -16.90 4.85
C ALA A 119 -18.75 -16.40 4.23
N LYS A 120 -19.51 -17.30 3.62
CA LYS A 120 -20.83 -17.03 2.99
C LYS A 120 -21.86 -16.62 4.04
N GLU A 121 -21.92 -17.33 5.16
CA GLU A 121 -22.83 -17.00 6.28
C GLU A 121 -22.60 -15.58 6.81
N ARG A 122 -21.34 -15.15 6.91
CA ARG A 122 -20.96 -13.82 7.40
C ARG A 122 -20.76 -12.79 6.29
N GLN A 123 -20.92 -13.18 5.03
CA GLN A 123 -20.75 -12.34 3.83
C GLN A 123 -19.39 -11.65 3.74
N ILE A 124 -18.32 -12.28 4.25
CA ILE A 124 -16.98 -11.72 4.22
C ILE A 124 -16.19 -12.21 3.00
N PRO A 125 -15.39 -11.36 2.36
CA PRO A 125 -14.64 -11.74 1.19
C PRO A 125 -13.48 -12.70 1.53
N ILE A 126 -13.18 -13.59 0.59
CA ILE A 126 -12.02 -14.47 0.62
C ILE A 126 -10.97 -13.92 -0.34
N ARG A 127 -9.75 -13.70 0.12
CA ARG A 127 -8.63 -13.42 -0.75
C ARG A 127 -7.87 -14.69 -1.08
N VAL A 128 -7.90 -15.05 -2.35
CA VAL A 128 -7.06 -16.10 -2.93
C VAL A 128 -5.67 -15.54 -3.18
N GLY A 129 -4.65 -16.12 -2.53
CA GLY A 129 -3.27 -15.64 -2.62
C GLY A 129 -2.34 -16.67 -3.23
N VAL A 130 -1.67 -16.32 -4.32
CA VAL A 130 -0.64 -17.10 -4.98
C VAL A 130 0.69 -16.36 -4.91
N ASN A 131 1.76 -17.07 -4.60
CA ASN A 131 3.12 -16.53 -4.58
C ASN A 131 4.04 -17.39 -5.46
N SER A 132 5.00 -16.77 -6.12
CA SER A 132 5.97 -17.46 -6.97
C SER A 132 6.77 -18.55 -6.22
N GLY A 133 7.07 -18.33 -4.94
CA GLY A 133 7.81 -19.28 -4.13
C GLY A 133 7.01 -20.53 -3.70
N SER A 134 5.70 -20.59 -3.99
CA SER A 134 4.83 -21.72 -3.64
C SER A 134 3.92 -22.15 -4.81
N LEU A 135 4.39 -21.96 -6.04
CA LEU A 135 3.70 -22.44 -7.23
C LEU A 135 3.71 -23.97 -7.26
N GLU A 136 2.61 -24.58 -7.68
CA GLU A 136 2.43 -26.03 -7.76
C GLU A 136 3.45 -26.68 -8.72
N LYS A 137 3.97 -27.84 -8.33
CA LYS A 137 5.00 -28.54 -9.12
C LYS A 137 4.54 -28.87 -10.54
N GLU A 138 3.29 -29.26 -10.69
CA GLU A 138 2.66 -29.56 -11.98
C GLU A 138 2.68 -28.36 -12.92
N LEU A 139 2.46 -27.15 -12.39
CA LEU A 139 2.54 -25.92 -13.18
C LEU A 139 3.97 -25.50 -13.48
N VAL A 140 4.90 -25.74 -12.53
CA VAL A 140 6.34 -25.52 -12.78
C VAL A 140 6.84 -26.43 -13.90
N GLU A 141 6.43 -27.69 -13.92
CA GLU A 141 6.77 -28.64 -14.98
C GLU A 141 6.12 -28.25 -16.30
N LYS A 142 4.82 -27.89 -16.30
CA LYS A 142 4.07 -27.47 -17.49
C LYS A 142 4.71 -26.29 -18.20
N TYR A 143 5.16 -25.29 -17.43
CA TYR A 143 5.72 -24.04 -17.95
C TYR A 143 7.25 -23.97 -17.99
N ASN A 144 7.93 -25.10 -17.71
CA ASN A 144 9.39 -25.18 -17.62
C ASN A 144 10.00 -24.15 -16.64
N GLY A 145 9.34 -23.91 -15.52
CA GLY A 145 9.79 -22.98 -14.50
C GLY A 145 8.65 -22.19 -13.86
N VAL A 146 8.99 -21.27 -12.98
CA VAL A 146 8.05 -20.33 -12.40
C VAL A 146 7.84 -19.18 -13.40
N THR A 147 6.64 -19.05 -13.93
CA THR A 147 6.30 -18.05 -14.97
C THR A 147 5.06 -17.24 -14.59
N ALA A 148 4.85 -16.12 -15.28
CA ALA A 148 3.66 -15.31 -15.10
C ALA A 148 2.38 -16.08 -15.47
N GLU A 149 2.43 -16.87 -16.55
CA GLU A 149 1.33 -17.72 -17.03
C GLU A 149 0.98 -18.79 -16.01
N GLY A 150 1.97 -19.47 -15.43
CA GLY A 150 1.76 -20.46 -14.38
C GLY A 150 1.14 -19.86 -13.11
N LEU A 151 1.57 -18.66 -12.70
CA LEU A 151 0.99 -17.94 -11.58
C LEU A 151 -0.48 -17.56 -11.82
N VAL A 152 -0.81 -17.14 -13.03
CA VAL A 152 -2.19 -16.79 -13.42
C VAL A 152 -3.07 -18.02 -13.44
N GLU A 153 -2.63 -19.11 -14.07
CA GLU A 153 -3.37 -20.38 -14.09
C GLU A 153 -3.64 -20.88 -12.67
N SER A 154 -2.62 -20.90 -11.82
CA SER A 154 -2.75 -21.27 -10.40
C SER A 154 -3.79 -20.41 -9.66
N ALA A 155 -3.80 -19.10 -9.91
CA ALA A 155 -4.76 -18.20 -9.27
C ALA A 155 -6.20 -18.44 -9.75
N LEU A 156 -6.40 -18.59 -11.06
CA LEU A 156 -7.71 -18.81 -11.66
C LEU A 156 -8.31 -20.18 -11.29
N ASP A 157 -7.49 -21.22 -11.24
CA ASP A 157 -7.97 -22.55 -10.82
C ASP A 157 -8.46 -22.52 -9.37
N LYS A 158 -7.76 -21.84 -8.48
CA LYS A 158 -8.18 -21.67 -7.09
C LYS A 158 -9.43 -20.82 -6.92
N VAL A 159 -9.58 -19.79 -7.74
CA VAL A 159 -10.81 -18.97 -7.81
C VAL A 159 -11.97 -19.83 -8.26
N ARG A 160 -11.79 -20.59 -9.34
CA ARG A 160 -12.82 -21.48 -9.89
C ARG A 160 -13.32 -22.51 -8.86
N ILE A 161 -12.42 -23.09 -8.07
CA ILE A 161 -12.79 -24.02 -6.99
C ILE A 161 -13.78 -23.36 -6.02
N ILE A 162 -13.59 -22.11 -5.65
CA ILE A 162 -14.47 -21.40 -4.71
C ILE A 162 -15.77 -20.96 -5.41
N GLU A 163 -15.70 -20.53 -6.66
CA GLU A 163 -16.88 -20.16 -7.44
C GLU A 163 -17.81 -21.36 -7.69
N GLU A 164 -17.25 -22.55 -7.94
CA GLU A 164 -18.03 -23.81 -8.03
C GLU A 164 -18.73 -24.19 -6.72
N MET A 165 -18.26 -23.67 -5.58
CA MET A 165 -18.93 -23.79 -4.28
C MET A 165 -20.03 -22.74 -4.08
N GLY A 166 -20.32 -21.93 -5.11
CA GLY A 166 -21.34 -20.90 -5.09
C GLY A 166 -20.97 -19.66 -4.31
N TYR A 167 -19.68 -19.27 -4.30
CA TYR A 167 -19.21 -18.06 -3.65
C TYR A 167 -18.24 -17.28 -4.54
N ASP A 168 -18.59 -16.03 -4.83
CA ASP A 168 -17.87 -15.16 -5.76
C ASP A 168 -17.41 -13.82 -5.13
N ASN A 169 -17.58 -13.67 -3.80
CA ASN A 169 -17.08 -12.52 -3.07
C ASN A 169 -15.56 -12.68 -2.81
N LEU A 170 -14.80 -12.51 -3.87
CA LEU A 170 -13.37 -12.86 -3.93
C LEU A 170 -12.50 -11.65 -4.23
N VAL A 171 -11.27 -11.72 -3.75
CA VAL A 171 -10.14 -10.84 -4.08
C VAL A 171 -8.98 -11.73 -4.48
N ILE A 172 -8.22 -11.36 -5.50
CA ILE A 172 -7.09 -12.15 -5.96
C ILE A 172 -5.79 -11.41 -5.63
N SER A 173 -4.76 -12.15 -5.23
CA SER A 173 -3.40 -11.62 -5.14
C SER A 173 -2.39 -12.57 -5.75
N ILE A 174 -1.61 -12.08 -6.70
CA ILE A 174 -0.44 -12.77 -7.25
C ILE A 174 0.79 -11.98 -6.81
N LYS A 175 1.78 -12.65 -6.25
CA LYS A 175 3.00 -12.01 -5.78
C LYS A 175 4.24 -12.74 -6.25
N SER A 176 5.22 -11.97 -6.68
CA SER A 176 6.56 -12.44 -7.00
C SER A 176 7.60 -11.47 -6.45
N SER A 177 8.79 -11.96 -6.19
CA SER A 177 9.97 -11.15 -5.94
C SER A 177 10.60 -10.63 -7.23
N ASP A 178 10.28 -11.25 -8.38
CA ASP A 178 10.60 -10.74 -9.71
C ASP A 178 9.52 -9.73 -10.13
N VAL A 179 9.95 -8.48 -10.30
CA VAL A 179 9.08 -7.34 -10.63
C VAL A 179 8.40 -7.51 -11.98
N MET A 180 9.16 -7.93 -13.00
CA MET A 180 8.63 -8.04 -14.35
C MET A 180 7.66 -9.21 -14.49
N MET A 181 7.98 -10.35 -13.86
CA MET A 181 7.06 -11.48 -13.77
C MET A 181 5.77 -11.09 -13.04
N CYS A 182 5.88 -10.36 -11.93
CA CYS A 182 4.72 -9.89 -11.17
C CYS A 182 3.84 -8.96 -12.00
N ALA A 183 4.43 -7.99 -12.70
CA ALA A 183 3.71 -7.07 -13.58
C ALA A 183 3.02 -7.81 -14.74
N LYS A 184 3.74 -8.74 -15.37
CA LYS A 184 3.19 -9.56 -16.48
C LYS A 184 2.03 -10.44 -16.02
N ALA A 185 2.13 -11.06 -14.84
CA ALA A 185 1.04 -11.85 -14.27
C ALA A 185 -0.23 -10.99 -14.04
N HIS A 186 -0.08 -9.75 -13.57
CA HIS A 186 -1.20 -8.83 -13.39
C HIS A 186 -1.81 -8.38 -14.73
N GLU A 187 -0.99 -8.12 -15.75
CA GLU A 187 -1.47 -7.83 -17.09
C GLU A 187 -2.29 -9.00 -17.66
N LEU A 188 -1.82 -10.23 -17.50
CA LEU A 188 -2.49 -11.42 -18.01
C LEU A 188 -3.82 -11.72 -17.29
N ILE A 189 -3.84 -11.59 -15.94
CA ILE A 189 -5.02 -11.96 -15.18
C ILE A 189 -6.17 -10.98 -15.35
N THR A 190 -5.89 -9.68 -15.54
CA THR A 190 -6.94 -8.66 -15.74
C THR A 190 -7.79 -8.90 -16.99
N ASN A 191 -7.30 -9.67 -17.94
CA ASN A 191 -8.06 -10.05 -19.14
C ASN A 191 -8.93 -11.30 -18.94
N GLN A 192 -8.83 -11.97 -17.78
CA GLN A 192 -9.47 -13.26 -17.52
C GLN A 192 -10.42 -13.24 -16.32
N THR A 193 -10.43 -12.17 -15.53
CA THR A 193 -11.32 -12.03 -14.37
C THR A 193 -11.67 -10.58 -14.11
N ASP A 194 -12.81 -10.34 -13.46
CA ASP A 194 -13.27 -9.05 -12.96
C ASP A 194 -13.16 -8.93 -11.43
N HIS A 195 -12.58 -9.91 -10.75
CA HIS A 195 -12.32 -9.82 -9.31
C HIS A 195 -11.28 -8.74 -8.98
N PRO A 196 -11.47 -7.97 -7.89
CA PRO A 196 -10.50 -7.00 -7.42
C PRO A 196 -9.12 -7.63 -7.13
N LEU A 197 -8.08 -6.87 -7.45
CA LEU A 197 -6.70 -7.32 -7.29
C LEU A 197 -6.01 -6.63 -6.12
N HIS A 198 -5.37 -7.43 -5.27
CA HIS A 198 -4.45 -6.96 -4.24
C HIS A 198 -3.01 -7.10 -4.74
N VAL A 199 -2.37 -5.97 -5.00
CA VAL A 199 -1.06 -5.93 -5.64
C VAL A 199 0.08 -5.57 -4.67
N GLY A 200 1.26 -6.06 -4.95
CA GLY A 200 2.47 -5.80 -4.17
C GLY A 200 3.61 -6.75 -4.56
N ILE A 201 4.82 -6.29 -4.37
CA ILE A 201 6.02 -7.11 -4.57
C ILE A 201 6.35 -7.80 -3.25
N THR A 202 6.56 -9.12 -3.28
CA THR A 202 6.99 -9.88 -2.10
C THR A 202 8.50 -9.90 -2.00
N GLU A 203 9.04 -10.08 -0.78
CA GLU A 203 10.49 -10.19 -0.56
C GLU A 203 11.26 -9.03 -1.21
N ALA A 204 10.71 -7.81 -1.08
CA ALA A 204 11.28 -6.66 -1.77
C ALA A 204 12.66 -6.26 -1.21
N GLY A 205 12.90 -6.50 0.08
CA GLY A 205 14.18 -6.24 0.75
C GLY A 205 14.07 -5.20 1.86
N THR A 206 15.22 -4.64 2.23
CA THR A 206 15.35 -3.59 3.25
C THR A 206 14.77 -2.26 2.77
N LEU A 207 14.72 -1.26 3.65
CA LEU A 207 14.07 0.04 3.39
C LEU A 207 14.48 0.65 2.04
N TYR A 208 15.77 0.76 1.77
CA TYR A 208 16.25 1.39 0.53
C TYR A 208 15.91 0.56 -0.73
N SER A 209 16.44 -0.66 -0.81
CA SER A 209 16.27 -1.51 -1.97
C SER A 209 14.83 -1.98 -2.16
N GLY A 210 14.14 -2.27 -1.05
CA GLY A 210 12.75 -2.68 -1.06
C GLY A 210 11.80 -1.58 -1.52
N ASN A 211 12.08 -0.32 -1.19
CA ASN A 211 11.31 0.82 -1.69
C ASN A 211 11.47 1.01 -3.19
N ILE A 212 12.69 0.95 -3.71
CA ILE A 212 12.94 1.05 -5.15
C ILE A 212 12.18 -0.07 -5.88
N LYS A 213 12.34 -1.31 -5.41
CA LYS A 213 11.72 -2.49 -6.02
C LYS A 213 10.18 -2.42 -5.99
N SER A 214 9.62 -1.98 -4.85
CA SER A 214 8.18 -1.80 -4.69
C SER A 214 7.64 -0.65 -5.53
N ALA A 215 8.36 0.47 -5.59
CA ALA A 215 7.96 1.63 -6.39
C ALA A 215 7.95 1.30 -7.89
N VAL A 216 8.96 0.60 -8.38
CA VAL A 216 9.00 0.15 -9.79
C VAL A 216 7.87 -0.83 -10.07
N GLY A 217 7.72 -1.88 -9.26
CA GLY A 217 6.71 -2.92 -9.51
C GLY A 217 5.28 -2.40 -9.38
N LEU A 218 4.97 -1.69 -8.30
CA LEU A 218 3.65 -1.08 -8.12
C LEU A 218 3.41 0.02 -9.16
N GLY A 219 4.44 0.80 -9.51
CA GLY A 219 4.35 1.84 -10.53
C GLY A 219 3.92 1.27 -11.88
N ILE A 220 4.56 0.19 -12.35
CA ILE A 220 4.20 -0.47 -13.62
C ILE A 220 2.76 -1.00 -13.57
N ILE A 221 2.36 -1.68 -12.51
CA ILE A 221 1.04 -2.30 -12.39
C ILE A 221 -0.05 -1.22 -12.30
N LEU A 222 0.12 -0.24 -11.41
CA LEU A 222 -0.85 0.82 -11.17
C LEU A 222 -1.00 1.77 -12.37
N TYR A 223 0.08 2.04 -13.10
CA TYR A 223 0.06 2.84 -14.33
C TYR A 223 -0.81 2.22 -15.43
N GLN A 224 -0.88 0.88 -15.47
CA GLN A 224 -1.78 0.16 -16.38
C GLN A 224 -3.25 0.18 -15.93
N GLY A 225 -3.57 0.87 -14.85
CA GLY A 225 -4.93 0.90 -14.28
C GLY A 225 -5.32 -0.39 -13.57
N ILE A 226 -4.36 -1.15 -13.04
CA ILE A 226 -4.53 -2.44 -12.37
C ILE A 226 -4.28 -2.28 -10.87
N GLY A 227 -5.13 -2.89 -10.02
CA GLY A 227 -4.95 -2.94 -8.57
C GLY A 227 -5.96 -2.11 -7.80
N ASP A 228 -6.61 -2.75 -6.85
CA ASP A 228 -7.67 -2.18 -6.00
C ASP A 228 -7.23 -2.00 -4.55
N THR A 229 -6.26 -2.80 -4.12
CA THR A 229 -5.54 -2.62 -2.85
C THR A 229 -4.05 -2.88 -3.06
N ILE A 230 -3.20 -2.19 -2.30
CA ILE A 230 -1.75 -2.36 -2.37
C ILE A 230 -1.14 -2.74 -1.02
N ARG A 231 0.02 -3.41 -1.07
CA ARG A 231 0.91 -3.55 0.07
C ARG A 231 2.37 -3.41 -0.37
N VAL A 232 3.07 -2.47 0.24
CA VAL A 232 4.54 -2.45 0.25
C VAL A 232 5.01 -3.43 1.33
N SER A 233 5.99 -4.29 1.03
CA SER A 233 6.51 -5.29 1.97
C SER A 233 8.01 -5.06 2.16
N LEU A 234 8.40 -4.63 3.35
CA LEU A 234 9.78 -4.28 3.69
C LEU A 234 10.30 -5.12 4.86
N THR A 235 11.59 -5.38 4.86
CA THR A 235 12.28 -5.87 6.05
C THR A 235 12.58 -4.68 6.96
N GLY A 236 11.66 -4.36 7.87
CA GLY A 236 11.74 -3.19 8.73
C GLY A 236 10.44 -2.87 9.47
N ASP A 237 10.33 -1.64 9.95
CA ASP A 237 9.12 -1.15 10.62
C ASP A 237 7.95 -1.06 9.63
N PRO A 238 6.78 -1.65 9.93
CA PRO A 238 5.59 -1.54 9.10
C PRO A 238 5.10 -0.11 8.84
N LEU A 239 5.44 0.86 9.68
CA LEU A 239 5.16 2.28 9.45
C LEU A 239 5.82 2.79 8.16
N GLU A 240 7.01 2.31 7.84
CA GLU A 240 7.71 2.67 6.61
C GLU A 240 7.01 2.09 5.36
N GLU A 241 6.33 0.94 5.48
CA GLU A 241 5.49 0.40 4.41
C GLU A 241 4.36 1.36 4.05
N ILE A 242 3.70 1.96 5.06
CA ILE A 242 2.59 2.91 4.86
C ILE A 242 3.09 4.22 4.23
N LYS A 243 4.19 4.78 4.74
CA LYS A 243 4.79 6.00 4.17
C LYS A 243 5.12 5.81 2.69
N SER A 244 5.75 4.68 2.37
CA SER A 244 6.14 4.33 1.00
C SER A 244 4.92 4.12 0.10
N ALA A 245 3.90 3.41 0.57
CA ALA A 245 2.66 3.18 -0.16
C ALA A 245 1.93 4.50 -0.47
N LYS A 246 1.81 5.40 0.52
CA LYS A 246 1.23 6.74 0.32
C LYS A 246 2.01 7.54 -0.73
N ARG A 247 3.34 7.52 -0.64
CA ARG A 247 4.20 8.24 -1.59
C ARG A 247 4.05 7.70 -3.02
N ILE A 248 4.05 6.36 -3.20
CA ILE A 248 3.83 5.73 -4.51
C ILE A 248 2.48 6.14 -5.10
N LEU A 249 1.39 6.03 -4.34
CA LEU A 249 0.06 6.39 -4.82
C LEU A 249 -0.04 7.88 -5.16
N LYS A 250 0.56 8.74 -4.35
CA LYS A 250 0.57 10.18 -4.60
C LYS A 250 1.37 10.53 -5.86
N THR A 251 2.57 9.97 -6.02
CA THR A 251 3.43 10.17 -7.20
C THR A 251 2.72 9.77 -8.51
N LEU A 252 1.82 8.79 -8.45
CA LEU A 252 1.00 8.35 -9.58
C LEU A 252 -0.33 9.12 -9.73
N GLY A 253 -0.61 10.11 -8.88
CA GLY A 253 -1.88 10.85 -8.88
C GLY A 253 -3.10 10.02 -8.45
N LEU A 254 -2.87 8.87 -7.80
CA LEU A 254 -3.92 7.92 -7.40
C LEU A 254 -4.42 8.12 -5.95
N ARG A 255 -3.77 9.01 -5.20
CA ARG A 255 -4.19 9.43 -3.85
C ARG A 255 -3.94 10.92 -3.70
N LYS A 256 -4.93 11.62 -3.18
CA LYS A 256 -4.85 13.04 -2.80
C LYS A 256 -4.46 13.18 -1.33
N GLY A 257 -4.07 14.40 -0.95
CA GLY A 257 -3.73 14.77 0.42
C GLY A 257 -2.24 14.67 0.74
N GLY A 258 -1.82 15.44 1.73
CA GLY A 258 -0.44 15.64 2.11
C GLY A 258 0.32 16.57 1.15
N ILE A 259 1.45 17.08 1.59
CA ILE A 259 2.30 17.99 0.80
C ILE A 259 3.28 17.20 -0.08
N GLU A 260 3.33 17.53 -1.37
CA GLU A 260 4.39 17.05 -2.27
C GLU A 260 5.58 18.00 -2.20
N VAL A 261 6.75 17.48 -1.83
CA VAL A 261 7.98 18.26 -1.86
C VAL A 261 8.75 17.97 -3.14
N VAL A 262 9.08 19.02 -3.86
CA VAL A 262 9.98 18.98 -5.02
C VAL A 262 11.23 19.78 -4.71
N SER A 263 12.39 19.23 -4.97
CA SER A 263 13.67 19.94 -4.78
C SER A 263 14.54 19.81 -6.02
N CYS A 264 15.29 20.86 -6.32
CA CYS A 264 16.25 20.79 -7.41
C CYS A 264 17.43 19.86 -7.02
N PRO A 265 18.08 19.23 -7.99
CA PRO A 265 19.33 18.50 -7.71
C PRO A 265 20.42 19.49 -7.30
N THR A 266 21.33 19.03 -6.44
CA THR A 266 22.54 19.80 -6.12
C THR A 266 23.38 19.98 -7.39
N CYS A 267 23.72 21.22 -7.72
CA CYS A 267 24.54 21.55 -8.88
C CYS A 267 25.53 22.67 -8.53
N GLY A 268 26.41 23.03 -9.44
CA GLY A 268 27.41 24.10 -9.23
C GLY A 268 26.84 25.50 -8.97
N ARG A 269 25.52 25.69 -9.08
CA ARG A 269 24.83 26.94 -8.76
C ARG A 269 24.23 26.94 -7.34
N THR A 270 24.22 25.83 -6.65
CA THR A 270 23.70 25.73 -5.27
C THR A 270 24.52 26.63 -4.35
N GLN A 271 23.86 27.48 -3.57
CA GLN A 271 24.48 28.50 -2.73
C GLN A 271 24.17 28.35 -1.24
N ILE A 272 23.37 27.35 -0.88
CA ILE A 272 22.91 27.05 0.49
C ILE A 272 23.11 25.57 0.81
N ASP A 273 22.93 25.19 2.07
CA ASP A 273 22.76 23.78 2.43
C ASP A 273 21.39 23.25 1.97
N LEU A 274 21.28 23.00 0.66
CA LEU A 274 20.06 22.52 0.04
C LEU A 274 19.63 21.15 0.58
N ILE A 275 20.59 20.24 0.83
CA ILE A 275 20.30 18.88 1.32
C ILE A 275 19.69 18.97 2.72
N GLY A 276 20.31 19.74 3.61
CA GLY A 276 19.80 19.95 4.97
C GLY A 276 18.42 20.60 4.97
N LEU A 277 18.22 21.64 4.17
CA LEU A 277 16.94 22.34 4.07
C LEU A 277 15.83 21.44 3.50
N ALA A 278 16.11 20.68 2.43
CA ALA A 278 15.13 19.77 1.84
C ALA A 278 14.68 18.67 2.82
N ASN A 279 15.62 18.07 3.56
CA ASN A 279 15.32 17.07 4.58
C ASN A 279 14.47 17.66 5.74
N GLN A 280 14.78 18.90 6.16
CA GLN A 280 13.99 19.60 7.18
C GLN A 280 12.58 19.90 6.70
N VAL A 281 12.42 20.34 5.45
CA VAL A 281 11.13 20.58 4.83
C VAL A 281 10.35 19.28 4.69
N GLU A 282 10.95 18.18 4.21
CA GLU A 282 10.30 16.87 4.14
C GLU A 282 9.79 16.39 5.51
N THR A 283 10.53 16.68 6.58
CA THR A 283 10.12 16.36 7.95
C THR A 283 8.98 17.27 8.40
N LEU A 284 9.10 18.57 8.17
CA LEU A 284 8.10 19.57 8.53
C LEU A 284 6.73 19.26 7.92
N VAL A 285 6.70 18.95 6.62
CA VAL A 285 5.43 18.77 5.89
C VAL A 285 4.67 17.51 6.26
N GLN A 286 5.29 16.55 6.96
CA GLN A 286 4.59 15.35 7.45
C GLN A 286 3.47 15.67 8.46
N GLY A 287 3.55 16.82 9.12
CA GLY A 287 2.53 17.28 10.08
C GLY A 287 1.32 17.98 9.46
N TYR A 288 1.27 18.13 8.12
CA TYR A 288 0.21 18.87 7.43
C TYR A 288 -0.60 17.98 6.49
N ASP A 289 -1.92 18.09 6.56
CA ASP A 289 -2.86 17.44 5.63
C ASP A 289 -3.34 18.45 4.56
N LEU A 290 -2.39 19.03 3.84
CA LEU A 290 -2.63 19.97 2.74
C LEU A 290 -2.32 19.29 1.40
N ASP A 291 -3.20 19.43 0.42
CA ASP A 291 -3.01 18.90 -0.93
C ASP A 291 -2.33 19.94 -1.82
N ILE A 292 -1.07 20.24 -1.54
CA ILE A 292 -0.27 21.25 -2.23
C ILE A 292 1.13 20.73 -2.58
N LYS A 293 1.79 21.46 -3.49
CA LYS A 293 3.18 21.23 -3.88
C LYS A 293 4.08 22.30 -3.28
N VAL A 294 5.14 21.90 -2.57
CA VAL A 294 6.16 22.76 -1.98
C VAL A 294 7.50 22.57 -2.68
N ALA A 295 8.10 23.65 -3.18
CA ALA A 295 9.39 23.64 -3.85
C ALA A 295 10.52 24.08 -2.92
N VAL A 296 11.66 23.38 -2.98
CA VAL A 296 12.89 23.74 -2.25
C VAL A 296 14.04 23.88 -3.26
N MET A 297 14.50 25.10 -3.48
CA MET A 297 15.45 25.42 -4.54
C MET A 297 16.76 25.98 -3.99
N GLY A 298 17.88 25.48 -4.52
CA GLY A 298 19.23 25.79 -4.04
C GLY A 298 19.84 27.08 -4.58
N CYS A 299 19.15 27.79 -5.50
CA CYS A 299 19.63 29.08 -6.02
C CYS A 299 18.46 29.99 -6.41
N VAL A 300 18.65 31.32 -6.28
CA VAL A 300 17.66 32.34 -6.60
C VAL A 300 17.55 32.66 -8.10
N VAL A 301 18.47 32.13 -8.92
CA VAL A 301 18.49 32.41 -10.37
C VAL A 301 17.47 31.58 -11.12
N ASN A 302 17.51 30.27 -10.98
CA ASN A 302 16.58 29.35 -11.64
C ASN A 302 15.43 28.93 -10.72
N GLY A 303 15.60 29.11 -9.39
CA GLY A 303 14.64 28.68 -8.37
C GLY A 303 13.21 29.18 -8.63
N PRO A 304 12.97 30.46 -8.95
CA PRO A 304 11.64 30.96 -9.25
C PRO A 304 11.01 30.29 -10.47
N GLY A 305 11.79 30.02 -11.52
CA GLY A 305 11.31 29.34 -12.72
C GLY A 305 10.95 27.87 -12.49
N GLU A 306 11.79 27.15 -11.75
CA GLU A 306 11.59 25.74 -11.40
C GLU A 306 10.50 25.56 -10.33
N ALA A 307 10.28 26.56 -9.47
CA ALA A 307 9.20 26.59 -8.48
C ALA A 307 7.85 27.10 -9.02
N LYS A 308 7.78 27.48 -10.31
CA LYS A 308 6.60 28.15 -10.89
C LYS A 308 5.33 27.30 -10.79
N GLU A 309 5.45 25.98 -10.88
CA GLU A 309 4.32 25.05 -10.78
C GLU A 309 4.03 24.59 -9.34
N ALA A 310 4.79 25.09 -8.36
CA ALA A 310 4.53 24.82 -6.96
C ALA A 310 3.58 25.87 -6.36
N ASP A 311 2.75 25.42 -5.43
CA ASP A 311 1.85 26.33 -4.70
C ASP A 311 2.62 27.24 -3.76
N LEU A 312 3.69 26.71 -3.15
CA LEU A 312 4.57 27.40 -2.22
C LEU A 312 6.01 26.94 -2.47
N GLY A 313 6.98 27.80 -2.26
CA GLY A 313 8.37 27.42 -2.42
C GLY A 313 9.34 28.34 -1.71
N VAL A 314 10.53 27.81 -1.46
CA VAL A 314 11.68 28.58 -0.96
C VAL A 314 12.86 28.39 -1.89
N ALA A 315 13.64 29.45 -2.10
CA ALA A 315 14.89 29.37 -2.84
C ALA A 315 15.96 30.15 -2.11
N GLY A 316 17.14 29.57 -1.96
CA GLY A 316 18.26 30.17 -1.24
C GLY A 316 19.34 30.74 -2.16
N GLY A 317 19.95 31.86 -1.75
CA GLY A 317 21.13 32.46 -2.34
C GLY A 317 22.13 32.81 -1.25
N LYS A 318 23.27 33.42 -1.59
CA LYS A 318 24.30 33.79 -0.60
C LYS A 318 23.74 34.75 0.47
N GLY A 319 23.41 34.19 1.65
CA GLY A 319 22.88 34.91 2.80
C GLY A 319 21.47 35.46 2.63
N VAL A 320 20.81 35.22 1.49
CA VAL A 320 19.47 35.70 1.17
C VAL A 320 18.61 34.53 0.71
N GLY A 321 17.42 34.44 1.26
CA GLY A 321 16.37 33.52 0.82
C GLY A 321 15.18 34.28 0.22
N ILE A 322 14.41 33.58 -0.60
CA ILE A 322 13.14 34.06 -1.13
C ILE A 322 12.04 33.05 -0.87
N LEU A 323 10.86 33.58 -0.53
CA LEU A 323 9.63 32.83 -0.48
C LEU A 323 8.86 33.07 -1.77
N ILE A 324 8.37 32.00 -2.36
CA ILE A 324 7.66 31.99 -3.63
C ILE A 324 6.26 31.42 -3.39
N LYS A 325 5.23 32.08 -3.90
CA LYS A 325 3.84 31.60 -3.83
C LYS A 325 3.23 31.69 -5.22
N LYS A 326 2.79 30.55 -5.75
CA LYS A 326 2.22 30.45 -7.10
C LYS A 326 3.11 31.07 -8.21
N GLY A 327 4.42 30.84 -8.09
CA GLY A 327 5.40 31.36 -9.05
C GLY A 327 5.88 32.79 -8.83
N GLU A 328 5.31 33.54 -7.88
CA GLU A 328 5.68 34.93 -7.58
C GLU A 328 6.52 35.02 -6.31
N ILE A 329 7.54 35.88 -6.30
CA ILE A 329 8.35 36.15 -5.11
C ILE A 329 7.54 37.05 -4.19
N VAL A 330 7.13 36.53 -3.03
CA VAL A 330 6.31 37.27 -2.07
C VAL A 330 7.13 37.87 -0.91
N LYS A 331 8.30 37.28 -0.61
CA LYS A 331 9.13 37.77 0.50
C LYS A 331 10.62 37.47 0.25
N LYS A 332 11.49 38.39 0.71
CA LYS A 332 12.92 38.16 0.82
C LYS A 332 13.26 38.09 2.30
N VAL A 333 14.05 37.11 2.69
CA VAL A 333 14.44 36.85 4.09
C VAL A 333 15.92 36.45 4.18
N PRO A 334 16.56 36.51 5.34
CA PRO A 334 17.83 35.84 5.57
C PRO A 334 17.71 34.34 5.26
N GLU A 335 18.79 33.74 4.74
CA GLU A 335 18.86 32.29 4.44
C GLU A 335 18.45 31.44 5.66
N SER A 336 18.87 31.81 6.85
CA SER A 336 18.55 31.13 8.11
C SER A 336 17.08 31.10 8.48
N GLU A 337 16.26 31.95 7.87
CA GLU A 337 14.82 32.05 8.13
C GLU A 337 13.95 31.30 7.11
N LEU A 338 14.53 30.64 6.09
CA LEU A 338 13.78 29.99 5.02
C LEU A 338 12.78 28.94 5.56
N LEU A 339 13.21 28.10 6.51
CA LEU A 339 12.35 27.06 7.08
C LEU A 339 11.23 27.66 7.95
N SER A 340 11.54 28.70 8.75
CA SER A 340 10.54 29.34 9.62
C SER A 340 9.48 30.10 8.84
N VAL A 341 9.86 30.78 7.77
CA VAL A 341 8.93 31.48 6.89
C VAL A 341 8.05 30.50 6.11
N LEU A 342 8.60 29.39 5.64
CA LEU A 342 7.83 28.33 5.00
C LEU A 342 6.80 27.75 5.98
N LYS A 343 7.21 27.46 7.21
CA LYS A 343 6.32 26.96 8.26
C LYS A 343 5.19 27.93 8.56
N ASP A 344 5.49 29.23 8.70
CA ASP A 344 4.48 30.26 8.96
C ASP A 344 3.43 30.32 7.84
N GLU A 345 3.82 30.24 6.59
CA GLU A 345 2.89 30.17 5.45
C GLU A 345 2.05 28.88 5.45
N LEU A 346 2.61 27.74 5.84
CA LEU A 346 1.87 26.48 5.96
C LEU A 346 0.84 26.54 7.09
N ASP A 347 1.21 27.12 8.24
CA ASP A 347 0.31 27.27 9.41
C ASP A 347 -0.88 28.19 9.11
N HIS A 348 -0.75 29.09 8.13
CA HIS A 348 -1.79 30.03 7.70
C HIS A 348 -2.38 29.70 6.33
N TRP A 349 -2.06 28.54 5.75
CA TRP A 349 -2.50 28.19 4.41
C TRP A 349 -4.03 28.11 4.29
N GLY A 350 -4.61 28.89 3.36
CA GLY A 350 -6.05 28.91 3.11
C GLY A 350 -6.89 29.73 4.10
N LYS A 351 -6.24 30.48 4.98
CA LYS A 351 -6.91 31.45 5.89
C LYS A 351 -7.04 32.82 5.26
#